data_f4898a40c03681b71ac51e1725cabfbe
#
_entry.id   f4898a40c03681b71ac51e1725cabfbe
#
_cell.length_a   1.000
_cell.length_b   1.000
_cell.length_c   1.000
_cell.angle_alpha   90.00
_cell.angle_beta   90.00
_cell.angle_gamma   90.00
#
_symmetry.space_group_name_H-M   'P 1'
#
loop_
_entity.id
_entity.type
_entity.pdbx_description
1 polymer ?
#
loop_
_entity_poly.entity_id
_entity_poly.type
_entity_poly.pdbx_seq_one_letter_code
_entity_poly.pdbx_strand_id
1 'polypeptide(L)'
;VLNQEYQIATIVNANSYTIEAKDTDGATVTANASDTGNGGSSVVGAYQINVGLDDYVSGFGFGSGYFGESSWGGGTSGFSSQLRLWSIDNFGEDMISNPRGGGLFYWDKTNGESTRSVNFSSLSGASDVPTIANQIIVSETDRHILALGANTIGTSTQDSMLVRWCNQEDAAMWTPKTTNTAGSIRLSAGSKIIGAVRTREEIIIFTDIALYAVQFIGPPFTFGVNLVTQSVSMVSPQAAINANNAIYFMDEDNFYIYEGGVQSLPCTVRAYVFDDFNYSQVYKVFAAKNAKFNEVTWFYCSSSSTEIDRYVTYNYLDKVWHIGNMDRTAWMDIGSSTDAPLAAGTNNYLYDHETGSNADGSAMTAFVESADFDAGDGNQFMFINRIIPDVLFYGSSTDPTVTYSIKTRNYPLGTLTTATTASVGSSTGVSNVRARARQMRVRVESTDEDNLWRLGDTRFDIRQDGRR
;
A
#
# COMPACT_ATOMS: atom_id res chain seq x y z
N VAL A 1 -18.85 -22.32 -24.87
CA VAL A 1 -19.82 -21.30 -24.43
C VAL A 1 -20.13 -21.46 -22.93
N LEU A 2 -20.25 -22.68 -22.38
CA LEU A 2 -20.62 -22.88 -20.96
C LEU A 2 -19.43 -22.91 -19.99
N ASN A 3 -18.20 -22.97 -20.45
CA ASN A 3 -17.03 -22.99 -19.60
C ASN A 3 -16.43 -21.57 -19.50
N GLN A 4 -17.03 -20.73 -18.72
CA GLN A 4 -16.63 -19.33 -18.50
C GLN A 4 -17.11 -18.84 -17.13
N GLU A 5 -16.69 -17.67 -16.73
CA GLU A 5 -17.18 -17.00 -15.54
C GLU A 5 -18.55 -16.37 -15.78
N TYR A 6 -19.46 -16.51 -14.82
CA TYR A 6 -20.81 -15.97 -14.88
C TYR A 6 -21.09 -15.14 -13.63
N GLN A 7 -21.80 -14.05 -13.82
CA GLN A 7 -22.46 -13.38 -12.71
C GLN A 7 -23.76 -14.13 -12.38
N ILE A 8 -24.02 -14.35 -11.09
CA ILE A 8 -25.30 -14.88 -10.62
C ILE A 8 -26.35 -13.79 -10.82
N ALA A 9 -27.27 -13.97 -11.75
CA ALA A 9 -28.31 -12.99 -12.02
C ALA A 9 -29.40 -12.99 -10.93
N THR A 10 -29.81 -14.18 -10.45
CA THR A 10 -30.82 -14.28 -9.39
C THR A 10 -30.63 -15.58 -8.60
N ILE A 11 -30.68 -15.48 -7.27
CA ILE A 11 -30.75 -16.65 -6.39
C ILE A 11 -32.23 -17.03 -6.27
N VAL A 12 -32.60 -18.19 -6.80
CA VAL A 12 -33.97 -18.70 -6.78
C VAL A 12 -34.31 -19.34 -5.43
N ASN A 13 -33.38 -20.15 -4.91
CA ASN A 13 -33.46 -20.77 -3.59
C ASN A 13 -32.07 -21.26 -3.16
N ALA A 14 -31.98 -21.95 -2.01
CA ALA A 14 -30.70 -22.43 -1.46
C ALA A 14 -29.91 -23.34 -2.41
N ASN A 15 -30.56 -24.00 -3.39
CA ASN A 15 -29.93 -24.96 -4.30
C ASN A 15 -30.03 -24.61 -5.78
N SER A 16 -30.55 -23.41 -6.12
CA SER A 16 -30.70 -22.98 -7.51
C SER A 16 -30.55 -21.48 -7.70
N TYR A 17 -29.90 -21.14 -8.80
CA TYR A 17 -29.68 -19.76 -9.21
C TYR A 17 -29.72 -19.68 -10.75
N THR A 18 -29.90 -18.50 -11.27
CA THR A 18 -29.80 -18.21 -12.70
C THR A 18 -28.49 -17.52 -13.02
N ILE A 19 -27.96 -17.80 -14.20
CA ILE A 19 -26.78 -17.14 -14.76
C ILE A 19 -27.14 -16.53 -16.11
N GLU A 20 -26.45 -15.46 -16.48
CA GLU A 20 -26.53 -14.87 -17.81
C GLU A 20 -25.30 -15.30 -18.63
N ALA A 21 -25.49 -16.17 -19.60
CA ALA A 21 -24.41 -16.57 -20.50
C ALA A 21 -24.22 -15.54 -21.61
N LYS A 22 -22.98 -15.15 -21.88
CA LYS A 22 -22.60 -14.23 -22.95
C LYS A 22 -21.64 -14.91 -23.92
N ASP A 23 -21.68 -14.51 -25.19
CA ASP A 23 -20.69 -14.93 -26.17
C ASP A 23 -19.41 -14.07 -26.08
N THR A 24 -18.46 -14.31 -26.98
CA THR A 24 -17.20 -13.60 -27.07
C THR A 24 -17.37 -12.09 -27.35
N ASP A 25 -18.51 -11.72 -27.91
CA ASP A 25 -18.83 -10.34 -28.29
C ASP A 25 -19.69 -9.63 -27.20
N GLY A 26 -19.95 -10.33 -26.07
CA GLY A 26 -20.71 -9.83 -24.95
C GLY A 26 -22.23 -9.90 -25.13
N ALA A 27 -22.74 -10.51 -26.20
CA ALA A 27 -24.17 -10.67 -26.41
C ALA A 27 -24.73 -11.85 -25.59
N THR A 28 -25.94 -11.67 -25.02
CA THR A 28 -26.61 -12.70 -24.22
C THR A 28 -26.96 -13.90 -25.07
N VAL A 29 -26.52 -15.08 -24.67
CA VAL A 29 -26.82 -16.36 -25.32
C VAL A 29 -27.97 -17.03 -24.60
N THR A 30 -29.08 -17.22 -25.32
CA THR A 30 -30.24 -17.92 -24.79
C THR A 30 -30.05 -19.45 -24.90
N ALA A 31 -30.36 -20.16 -23.81
CA ALA A 31 -30.32 -21.61 -23.79
C ALA A 31 -31.26 -22.22 -24.90
N ASN A 32 -30.78 -23.19 -25.61
CA ASN A 32 -31.60 -23.89 -26.61
C ASN A 32 -32.58 -24.82 -25.87
N ALA A 33 -33.87 -24.62 -26.09
CA ALA A 33 -34.94 -25.37 -25.42
C ALA A 33 -34.94 -26.90 -25.77
N SER A 34 -34.19 -27.31 -26.79
CA SER A 34 -34.06 -28.73 -27.16
C SER A 34 -32.86 -29.43 -26.50
N ASP A 35 -32.04 -28.70 -25.75
CA ASP A 35 -30.92 -29.31 -25.01
C ASP A 35 -31.39 -29.80 -23.65
N THR A 36 -31.62 -31.09 -23.54
CA THR A 36 -32.11 -31.75 -22.32
C THR A 36 -30.92 -32.16 -21.45
N GLY A 37 -30.47 -31.22 -20.65
CA GLY A 37 -29.72 -31.50 -19.43
C GLY A 37 -28.35 -32.17 -19.59
N ASN A 38 -27.33 -31.37 -19.81
CA ASN A 38 -25.92 -31.78 -19.73
C ASN A 38 -25.32 -31.40 -18.36
N GLY A 39 -26.05 -31.59 -17.31
CA GLY A 39 -25.57 -31.42 -15.95
C GLY A 39 -24.96 -32.72 -15.39
N GLY A 40 -24.92 -32.84 -14.12
CA GLY A 40 -24.47 -34.02 -13.38
C GLY A 40 -23.11 -33.83 -12.71
N SER A 41 -22.48 -34.94 -12.35
CA SER A 41 -21.24 -34.97 -11.56
C SER A 41 -20.02 -34.33 -12.22
N SER A 42 -20.10 -34.05 -13.53
CA SER A 42 -19.03 -33.36 -14.29
C SER A 42 -19.16 -31.84 -14.30
N VAL A 43 -20.27 -31.30 -13.78
CA VAL A 43 -20.45 -29.85 -13.67
C VAL A 43 -19.84 -29.37 -12.36
N VAL A 44 -18.78 -28.60 -12.44
CA VAL A 44 -18.15 -27.97 -11.30
C VAL A 44 -18.52 -26.48 -11.31
N GLY A 45 -19.34 -26.08 -10.36
CA GLY A 45 -19.56 -24.68 -10.02
C GLY A 45 -18.51 -24.24 -8.99
N ALA A 46 -17.63 -23.35 -9.38
CA ALA A 46 -16.74 -22.70 -8.44
C ALA A 46 -17.11 -21.22 -8.43
N TYR A 47 -17.54 -20.70 -7.28
CA TYR A 47 -17.76 -19.26 -7.17
C TYR A 47 -16.51 -18.58 -6.63
N GLN A 48 -16.30 -17.38 -7.12
CA GLN A 48 -15.19 -16.53 -6.67
C GLN A 48 -15.53 -15.92 -5.31
N ILE A 49 -14.48 -15.61 -4.56
CA ILE A 49 -14.62 -14.79 -3.37
C ILE A 49 -15.04 -13.39 -3.83
N ASN A 50 -16.07 -12.83 -3.19
CA ASN A 50 -16.51 -11.47 -3.44
C ASN A 50 -15.32 -10.50 -3.31
N VAL A 51 -15.12 -9.64 -4.31
CA VAL A 51 -14.03 -8.63 -4.31
C VAL A 51 -14.15 -7.62 -3.15
N GLY A 52 -15.32 -7.51 -2.52
CA GLY A 52 -15.57 -6.54 -1.46
C GLY A 52 -16.17 -5.25 -2.01
N LEU A 53 -16.17 -4.21 -1.19
CA LEU A 53 -16.52 -2.84 -1.61
C LEU A 53 -15.30 -2.15 -2.25
N ASP A 54 -15.58 -1.18 -3.10
CA ASP A 54 -14.55 -0.31 -3.67
C ASP A 54 -13.95 0.61 -2.60
N ASP A 55 -14.77 1.03 -1.62
CA ASP A 55 -14.37 1.88 -0.51
C ASP A 55 -14.44 1.16 0.83
N TYR A 56 -13.58 1.56 1.77
CA TYR A 56 -13.69 1.11 3.14
C TYR A 56 -14.87 1.80 3.84
N VAL A 57 -15.77 1.00 4.42
CA VAL A 57 -16.88 1.47 5.25
C VAL A 57 -16.74 0.87 6.64
N SER A 58 -16.76 1.71 7.68
CA SER A 58 -16.71 1.23 9.06
C SER A 58 -17.95 0.39 9.37
N GLY A 59 -17.73 -0.86 9.80
CA GLY A 59 -18.82 -1.76 10.17
C GLY A 59 -19.53 -1.42 11.49
N PHE A 60 -18.99 -0.47 12.27
CA PHE A 60 -19.51 -0.09 13.59
C PHE A 60 -19.38 1.42 13.83
N GLY A 61 -20.32 2.01 14.54
CA GLY A 61 -20.31 3.41 14.96
C GLY A 61 -21.34 4.29 14.26
N PHE A 62 -21.30 5.58 14.54
CA PHE A 62 -22.20 6.56 13.90
C PHE A 62 -21.89 6.64 12.40
N GLY A 63 -22.91 6.43 11.56
CA GLY A 63 -22.77 6.47 10.10
C GLY A 63 -22.46 5.11 9.45
N SER A 64 -22.36 4.03 10.21
CA SER A 64 -22.15 2.68 9.69
C SER A 64 -23.48 1.99 9.39
N GLY A 65 -24.13 2.29 8.29
CA GLY A 65 -25.41 1.68 7.86
C GLY A 65 -26.56 2.65 7.74
N TYR A 66 -27.71 2.16 7.25
CA TYR A 66 -28.91 2.97 7.07
C TYR A 66 -29.62 3.19 8.41
N PHE A 67 -30.31 4.34 8.51
CA PHE A 67 -31.09 4.68 9.68
C PHE A 67 -32.23 3.67 9.88
N GLY A 68 -32.24 2.95 10.99
CA GLY A 68 -33.30 2.01 11.36
C GLY A 68 -33.02 0.53 11.10
N GLU A 69 -31.84 0.14 10.59
CA GLU A 69 -31.50 -1.27 10.30
C GLU A 69 -31.03 -2.08 11.51
N SER A 70 -30.59 -1.44 12.59
CA SER A 70 -30.17 -2.12 13.81
C SER A 70 -30.23 -1.21 15.04
N SER A 71 -29.83 -1.70 16.21
CA SER A 71 -29.66 -0.85 17.40
C SER A 71 -28.63 0.26 17.17
N TRP A 72 -28.74 1.37 17.88
CA TRP A 72 -27.83 2.52 17.79
C TRP A 72 -26.36 2.07 17.86
N GLY A 73 -25.61 2.35 16.77
CA GLY A 73 -24.21 1.97 16.63
C GLY A 73 -23.96 0.50 16.23
N GLY A 74 -25.00 -0.26 15.96
CA GLY A 74 -24.87 -1.60 15.38
C GLY A 74 -24.70 -1.49 13.86
N GLY A 75 -23.58 -1.96 13.33
CA GLY A 75 -23.36 -2.08 11.90
C GLY A 75 -24.14 -3.24 11.29
N THR A 76 -24.26 -3.22 9.98
CA THR A 76 -24.76 -4.36 9.21
C THR A 76 -23.91 -5.60 9.49
N SER A 77 -24.52 -6.65 9.95
CA SER A 77 -23.88 -7.93 10.25
C SER A 77 -23.52 -8.65 8.95
N GLY A 78 -22.43 -8.24 8.31
CA GLY A 78 -21.93 -8.95 7.14
C GLY A 78 -20.55 -8.46 6.73
N PHE A 79 -19.56 -9.32 6.84
CA PHE A 79 -18.22 -9.12 6.29
C PHE A 79 -18.19 -8.90 4.75
N SER A 80 -19.35 -8.99 4.09
CA SER A 80 -19.50 -8.72 2.65
C SER A 80 -19.41 -7.24 2.28
N SER A 81 -19.32 -6.34 3.25
CA SER A 81 -19.31 -4.89 3.04
C SER A 81 -17.95 -4.23 3.31
N GLN A 82 -16.90 -4.99 3.54
CA GLN A 82 -15.55 -4.44 3.78
C GLN A 82 -14.66 -4.55 2.55
N LEU A 83 -13.71 -3.61 2.44
CA LEU A 83 -12.62 -3.68 1.48
C LEU A 83 -11.89 -5.02 1.60
N ARG A 84 -11.75 -5.73 0.47
CA ARG A 84 -11.09 -7.04 0.45
C ARG A 84 -9.58 -6.86 0.39
N LEU A 85 -8.90 -7.18 1.48
CA LEU A 85 -7.45 -7.26 1.54
C LEU A 85 -7.01 -8.73 1.57
N TRP A 86 -5.91 -9.03 0.91
CA TRP A 86 -5.32 -10.36 0.85
C TRP A 86 -3.94 -10.36 1.47
N SER A 87 -3.62 -11.44 2.17
CA SER A 87 -2.25 -11.83 2.47
C SER A 87 -1.90 -13.07 1.66
N ILE A 88 -0.76 -13.01 0.99
CA ILE A 88 -0.24 -14.07 0.13
C ILE A 88 1.21 -14.30 0.52
N ASP A 89 1.61 -15.55 0.63
CA ASP A 89 2.98 -15.92 0.95
C ASP A 89 3.35 -17.27 0.34
N ASN A 90 4.64 -17.58 0.29
CA ASN A 90 5.14 -18.84 -0.21
C ASN A 90 5.47 -19.79 0.94
N PHE A 91 5.04 -21.03 0.81
CA PHE A 91 5.40 -22.12 1.72
C PHE A 91 6.21 -23.18 0.94
N GLY A 92 7.51 -22.95 0.83
CA GLY A 92 8.35 -23.67 -0.12
C GLY A 92 8.07 -23.23 -1.57
N GLU A 93 7.66 -24.15 -2.44
CA GLU A 93 7.26 -23.86 -3.82
C GLU A 93 5.74 -23.59 -3.95
N ASP A 94 4.98 -23.86 -2.90
CA ASP A 94 3.54 -23.73 -2.87
C ASP A 94 3.12 -22.33 -2.41
N MET A 95 1.92 -21.92 -2.79
CA MET A 95 1.37 -20.62 -2.42
C MET A 95 0.28 -20.79 -1.36
N ILE A 96 0.35 -19.96 -0.35
CA ILE A 96 -0.71 -19.81 0.65
C ILE A 96 -1.36 -18.44 0.53
N SER A 97 -2.66 -18.37 0.73
CA SER A 97 -3.40 -17.12 0.66
C SER A 97 -4.54 -17.05 1.67
N ASN A 98 -4.85 -15.85 2.12
CA ASN A 98 -5.92 -15.58 3.07
C ASN A 98 -6.57 -14.23 2.76
N PRO A 99 -7.86 -14.19 2.45
CA PRO A 99 -8.61 -12.94 2.48
C PRO A 99 -8.79 -12.53 3.94
N ARG A 100 -8.49 -11.29 4.26
CA ARG A 100 -8.58 -10.76 5.63
C ARG A 100 -9.97 -11.04 6.23
N GLY A 101 -9.98 -11.63 7.43
CA GLY A 101 -11.22 -12.06 8.08
C GLY A 101 -11.89 -13.26 7.43
N GLY A 102 -11.18 -14.01 6.61
CA GLY A 102 -11.67 -15.21 5.93
C GLY A 102 -10.79 -16.44 6.16
N GLY A 103 -11.06 -17.51 5.41
CA GLY A 103 -10.36 -18.79 5.51
C GLY A 103 -8.95 -18.77 4.93
N LEU A 104 -8.23 -19.85 5.13
CA LEU A 104 -6.88 -20.07 4.63
C LEU A 104 -6.92 -21.00 3.42
N PHE A 105 -6.19 -20.66 2.36
CA PHE A 105 -6.18 -21.40 1.12
C PHE A 105 -4.74 -21.80 0.74
N TYR A 106 -4.61 -23.02 0.24
CA TYR A 106 -3.36 -23.64 -0.18
C TYR A 106 -3.41 -23.99 -1.65
N TRP A 107 -2.42 -23.57 -2.42
CA TRP A 107 -2.24 -23.93 -3.81
C TRP A 107 -0.93 -24.70 -3.97
N ASP A 108 -1.08 -25.97 -4.37
CA ASP A 108 0.04 -26.89 -4.60
C ASP A 108 0.53 -26.71 -6.05
N LYS A 109 1.77 -26.29 -6.21
CA LYS A 109 2.43 -26.06 -7.50
C LYS A 109 2.41 -27.31 -8.38
N THR A 110 2.49 -28.50 -7.80
CA THR A 110 2.53 -29.75 -8.57
C THR A 110 1.25 -30.03 -9.35
N ASN A 111 0.13 -29.43 -8.94
CA ASN A 111 -1.17 -29.56 -9.60
C ASN A 111 -1.34 -28.62 -10.81
N GLY A 112 -0.36 -27.72 -11.05
CA GLY A 112 -0.35 -26.78 -12.17
C GLY A 112 -1.30 -25.59 -12.03
N GLU A 113 -1.15 -24.60 -12.88
CA GLU A 113 -1.83 -23.28 -12.80
C GLU A 113 -3.34 -23.37 -13.05
N SER A 114 -3.81 -24.42 -13.74
CA SER A 114 -5.23 -24.63 -14.00
C SER A 114 -6.00 -25.15 -12.79
N THR A 115 -5.30 -25.58 -11.72
CA THR A 115 -5.91 -26.11 -10.52
C THR A 115 -6.08 -25.00 -9.49
N ARG A 116 -7.27 -24.87 -8.93
CA ARG A 116 -7.57 -23.87 -7.90
C ARG A 116 -6.96 -24.24 -6.55
N SER A 117 -6.66 -23.23 -5.73
CA SER A 117 -6.32 -23.43 -4.33
C SER A 117 -7.46 -24.09 -3.57
N VAL A 118 -7.10 -24.90 -2.58
CA VAL A 118 -8.06 -25.58 -1.70
C VAL A 118 -8.01 -24.96 -0.30
N ASN A 119 -9.09 -25.09 0.45
CA ASN A 119 -9.07 -24.68 1.86
C ASN A 119 -8.11 -25.58 2.65
N PHE A 120 -7.35 -25.03 3.58
CA PHE A 120 -6.41 -25.80 4.42
C PHE A 120 -7.09 -26.97 5.14
N SER A 121 -8.36 -26.82 5.53
CA SER A 121 -9.14 -27.92 6.16
C SER A 121 -9.36 -29.11 5.23
N SER A 122 -9.16 -28.96 3.93
CA SER A 122 -9.28 -30.02 2.93
C SER A 122 -7.96 -30.76 2.66
N LEU A 123 -6.85 -30.29 3.26
CA LEU A 123 -5.56 -30.96 3.14
C LEU A 123 -5.58 -32.32 3.83
N SER A 124 -4.85 -33.28 3.27
CA SER A 124 -4.70 -34.60 3.90
C SER A 124 -4.04 -34.47 5.27
N GLY A 125 -4.65 -35.04 6.30
CA GLY A 125 -4.17 -34.94 7.68
C GLY A 125 -4.51 -33.63 8.39
N ALA A 126 -5.36 -32.79 7.82
CA ALA A 126 -5.78 -31.53 8.43
C ALA A 126 -6.33 -31.71 9.86
N SER A 127 -5.80 -30.94 10.79
CA SER A 127 -6.13 -31.02 12.21
C SER A 127 -6.15 -29.64 12.84
N ASP A 128 -7.31 -29.21 13.35
CA ASP A 128 -7.53 -27.91 14.01
C ASP A 128 -7.05 -26.69 13.22
N VAL A 129 -7.13 -26.75 11.90
CA VAL A 129 -6.77 -25.65 11.00
C VAL A 129 -7.61 -24.41 11.34
N PRO A 130 -7.02 -23.20 11.37
CA PRO A 130 -7.78 -21.97 11.50
C PRO A 130 -8.80 -21.81 10.37
N THR A 131 -10.06 -21.53 10.73
CA THR A 131 -11.14 -21.29 9.77
C THR A 131 -11.28 -19.83 9.39
N ILE A 132 -10.67 -18.95 10.17
CA ILE A 132 -10.64 -17.49 9.96
C ILE A 132 -9.33 -16.92 10.47
N ALA A 133 -8.76 -15.96 9.73
CA ALA A 133 -7.59 -15.19 10.15
C ALA A 133 -7.61 -13.79 9.51
N ASN A 134 -6.95 -12.82 10.14
CA ASN A 134 -6.75 -11.48 9.56
C ASN A 134 -5.59 -11.43 8.59
N GLN A 135 -4.56 -12.23 8.84
CA GLN A 135 -3.36 -12.33 7.99
C GLN A 135 -2.68 -13.68 8.22
N ILE A 136 -2.07 -14.21 7.18
CA ILE A 136 -1.12 -15.31 7.27
C ILE A 136 0.27 -14.80 6.89
N ILE A 137 1.29 -15.40 7.49
CA ILE A 137 2.69 -15.11 7.20
C ILE A 137 3.53 -16.37 7.45
N VAL A 138 4.53 -16.62 6.62
CA VAL A 138 5.44 -17.74 6.77
C VAL A 138 6.69 -17.29 7.51
N SER A 139 7.09 -18.06 8.52
CA SER A 139 8.43 -17.97 9.10
C SER A 139 9.38 -18.80 8.22
N GLU A 140 10.15 -18.11 7.37
CA GLU A 140 10.99 -18.78 6.35
C GLU A 140 12.11 -19.63 6.94
N THR A 141 12.67 -19.20 8.06
CA THR A 141 13.83 -19.84 8.70
C THR A 141 13.49 -21.24 9.24
N ASP A 142 12.28 -21.38 9.77
CA ASP A 142 11.84 -22.58 10.49
C ASP A 142 10.60 -23.21 9.86
N ARG A 143 10.09 -22.64 8.77
CA ARG A 143 8.98 -23.14 7.96
C ARG A 143 7.70 -23.46 8.74
N HIS A 144 7.26 -22.46 9.51
CA HIS A 144 5.94 -22.43 10.11
C HIS A 144 5.05 -21.43 9.41
N ILE A 145 3.76 -21.74 9.29
CA ILE A 145 2.76 -20.77 8.87
C ILE A 145 2.12 -20.21 10.14
N LEU A 146 2.14 -18.87 10.29
CA LEU A 146 1.46 -18.17 11.37
C LEU A 146 0.15 -17.59 10.86
N ALA A 147 -0.94 -17.82 11.59
CA ALA A 147 -2.26 -17.22 11.37
C ALA A 147 -2.53 -16.19 12.48
N LEU A 148 -2.68 -14.94 12.10
CA LEU A 148 -2.82 -13.78 12.99
C LEU A 148 -4.27 -13.37 13.12
N GLY A 149 -4.75 -13.12 14.35
CA GLY A 149 -6.14 -12.85 14.62
C GLY A 149 -7.03 -14.05 14.23
N ALA A 150 -6.63 -15.24 14.64
CA ALA A 150 -7.28 -16.48 14.26
C ALA A 150 -8.42 -16.88 15.25
N ASN A 151 -9.25 -17.85 14.87
CA ASN A 151 -10.20 -18.45 15.79
C ASN A 151 -9.49 -19.38 16.79
N THR A 152 -10.06 -19.49 17.98
CA THR A 152 -9.61 -20.44 19.00
C THR A 152 -9.86 -21.89 18.53
N ILE A 153 -8.99 -22.82 18.89
CA ILE A 153 -9.13 -24.25 18.58
C ILE A 153 -10.50 -24.76 19.03
N GLY A 154 -11.17 -25.52 18.16
CA GLY A 154 -12.50 -26.09 18.42
C GLY A 154 -13.66 -25.10 18.34
N THR A 155 -13.43 -23.86 17.94
CA THR A 155 -14.47 -22.84 17.75
C THR A 155 -14.39 -22.19 16.39
N SER A 156 -15.47 -21.51 15.95
CA SER A 156 -15.49 -20.64 14.78
C SER A 156 -15.38 -19.16 15.15
N THR A 157 -15.31 -18.83 16.45
CA THR A 157 -15.26 -17.45 16.92
C THR A 157 -13.83 -16.91 16.81
N GLN A 158 -13.66 -15.83 16.08
CA GLN A 158 -12.37 -15.15 15.92
C GLN A 158 -11.95 -14.46 17.22
N ASP A 159 -10.70 -14.64 17.63
CA ASP A 159 -10.02 -13.80 18.61
C ASP A 159 -8.99 -12.93 17.88
N SER A 160 -9.26 -11.64 17.76
CA SER A 160 -8.45 -10.71 17.01
C SER A 160 -7.01 -10.52 17.53
N MET A 161 -6.72 -11.06 18.73
CA MET A 161 -5.39 -11.00 19.37
C MET A 161 -4.67 -12.35 19.40
N LEU A 162 -5.28 -13.42 18.88
CA LEU A 162 -4.73 -14.77 18.89
C LEU A 162 -3.82 -15.00 17.70
N VAL A 163 -2.62 -15.46 17.97
CA VAL A 163 -1.67 -15.98 16.98
C VAL A 163 -1.64 -17.48 17.08
N ARG A 164 -1.82 -18.19 15.97
CA ARG A 164 -1.67 -19.65 15.89
C ARG A 164 -0.63 -19.99 14.85
N TRP A 165 0.06 -21.09 15.02
CA TRP A 165 1.03 -21.59 14.03
C TRP A 165 0.90 -23.09 13.82
N CYS A 166 1.19 -23.54 12.61
CA CYS A 166 1.17 -24.95 12.25
C CYS A 166 2.39 -25.69 12.82
N ASN A 167 2.45 -26.99 12.65
CA ASN A 167 3.67 -27.77 12.85
C ASN A 167 4.72 -27.40 11.80
N GLN A 168 5.97 -27.57 12.13
CA GLN A 168 7.09 -27.30 11.22
C GLN A 168 6.92 -28.11 9.92
N GLU A 169 7.06 -27.44 8.77
CA GLU A 169 6.93 -28.00 7.42
C GLU A 169 5.61 -28.73 7.13
N ASP A 170 4.58 -28.52 7.92
CA ASP A 170 3.30 -29.20 7.78
C ASP A 170 2.12 -28.23 7.88
N ALA A 171 1.63 -27.78 6.74
CA ALA A 171 0.51 -26.83 6.62
C ALA A 171 -0.83 -27.39 7.13
N ALA A 172 -0.95 -28.72 7.28
CA ALA A 172 -2.19 -29.39 7.70
C ALA A 172 -2.32 -29.52 9.22
N MET A 173 -1.21 -29.56 9.96
CA MET A 173 -1.18 -29.88 11.39
C MET A 173 -1.14 -28.63 12.26
N TRP A 174 -2.25 -28.28 12.91
CA TRP A 174 -2.40 -27.11 13.79
C TRP A 174 -2.78 -27.48 15.24
N THR A 175 -2.97 -28.75 15.54
CA THR A 175 -3.24 -29.24 16.91
C THR A 175 -1.95 -29.25 17.71
N PRO A 176 -1.82 -28.47 18.81
CA PRO A 176 -0.65 -28.55 19.68
C PRO A 176 -0.55 -29.91 20.37
N LYS A 177 0.61 -30.55 20.28
CA LYS A 177 0.94 -31.82 20.92
C LYS A 177 2.35 -31.74 21.50
N THR A 178 2.64 -32.56 22.50
CA THR A 178 3.99 -32.65 23.10
C THR A 178 5.05 -33.15 22.11
N THR A 179 4.62 -33.72 20.99
CA THR A 179 5.50 -34.32 19.96
C THR A 179 5.61 -33.48 18.70
N ASN A 180 4.98 -32.31 18.63
CA ASN A 180 5.06 -31.40 17.50
C ASN A 180 5.34 -29.95 17.95
N THR A 181 5.50 -29.05 16.97
CA THR A 181 5.82 -27.65 17.21
C THR A 181 4.61 -26.71 17.02
N ALA A 182 3.43 -27.25 16.66
CA ALA A 182 2.21 -26.44 16.52
C ALA A 182 1.83 -25.80 17.86
N GLY A 183 1.29 -24.56 17.81
CA GLY A 183 0.96 -23.85 19.01
C GLY A 183 0.11 -22.61 18.79
N SER A 184 -0.09 -21.89 19.88
CA SER A 184 -0.79 -20.62 19.85
C SER A 184 -0.40 -19.74 21.02
N ILE A 185 -0.51 -18.43 20.85
CA ILE A 185 -0.33 -17.44 21.89
C ILE A 185 -1.31 -16.29 21.68
N ARG A 186 -1.86 -15.77 22.76
CA ARG A 186 -2.68 -14.56 22.71
C ARG A 186 -1.85 -13.36 23.16
N LEU A 187 -1.78 -12.33 22.32
CA LEU A 187 -1.10 -11.08 22.63
C LEU A 187 -1.87 -10.30 23.71
N SER A 188 -1.16 -9.62 24.60
CA SER A 188 -1.75 -8.98 25.79
C SER A 188 -2.03 -7.49 25.63
N ALA A 189 -1.28 -6.76 24.78
CA ALA A 189 -1.46 -5.33 24.57
C ALA A 189 -2.13 -5.06 23.23
N GLY A 190 -3.31 -4.45 23.28
CA GLY A 190 -4.15 -4.13 22.14
C GLY A 190 -5.51 -4.82 22.18
N SER A 191 -6.32 -4.51 21.18
CA SER A 191 -7.65 -5.09 20.98
C SER A 191 -7.73 -5.94 19.70
N LYS A 192 -6.87 -5.66 18.72
CA LYS A 192 -6.79 -6.36 17.44
C LYS A 192 -5.38 -6.32 16.84
N ILE A 193 -5.01 -7.37 16.14
CA ILE A 193 -3.82 -7.40 15.30
C ILE A 193 -4.16 -6.68 13.99
N ILE A 194 -3.39 -5.66 13.66
CA ILE A 194 -3.51 -4.92 12.40
C ILE A 194 -2.83 -5.69 11.27
N GLY A 195 -1.59 -6.12 11.47
CA GLY A 195 -0.86 -6.90 10.50
C GLY A 195 0.52 -7.30 11.01
N ALA A 196 1.33 -7.91 10.15
CA ALA A 196 2.70 -8.28 10.45
C ALA A 196 3.60 -8.16 9.24
N VAL A 197 4.87 -7.91 9.51
CA VAL A 197 5.94 -7.89 8.51
C VAL A 197 7.12 -8.69 9.03
N ARG A 198 7.75 -9.49 8.16
CA ARG A 198 8.93 -10.25 8.53
C ARG A 198 10.24 -9.50 8.23
N THR A 199 11.18 -9.66 9.10
CA THR A 199 12.61 -9.41 8.85
C THR A 199 13.30 -10.74 8.55
N ARG A 200 14.60 -10.74 8.50
CA ARG A 200 15.38 -11.97 8.30
C ARG A 200 15.31 -12.94 9.49
N GLU A 201 15.17 -12.42 10.71
CA GLU A 201 15.32 -13.19 11.95
C GLU A 201 14.05 -13.27 12.78
N GLU A 202 13.07 -12.37 12.52
CA GLU A 202 11.88 -12.24 13.35
C GLU A 202 10.67 -11.74 12.53
N ILE A 203 9.50 -11.95 13.08
CA ILE A 203 8.23 -11.41 12.57
C ILE A 203 7.76 -10.32 13.52
N ILE A 204 7.57 -9.12 13.01
CA ILE A 204 7.03 -8.00 13.77
C ILE A 204 5.52 -7.96 13.58
N ILE A 205 4.79 -8.13 14.67
CA ILE A 205 3.32 -8.07 14.71
C ILE A 205 2.90 -6.71 15.27
N PHE A 206 2.06 -6.03 14.53
CA PHE A 206 1.45 -4.76 14.90
C PHE A 206 0.04 -5.01 15.43
N THR A 207 -0.23 -4.56 16.65
CA THR A 207 -1.58 -4.41 17.16
C THR A 207 -2.04 -2.96 16.97
N ASP A 208 -3.25 -2.65 17.37
CA ASP A 208 -3.77 -1.28 17.32
C ASP A 208 -3.02 -0.29 18.25
N ILE A 209 -2.21 -0.75 19.19
CA ILE A 209 -1.48 0.12 20.14
C ILE A 209 -0.03 -0.33 20.42
N ALA A 210 0.43 -1.45 19.85
CA ALA A 210 1.72 -2.01 20.25
C ALA A 210 2.39 -2.82 19.13
N LEU A 211 3.71 -2.99 19.24
CA LEU A 211 4.53 -3.87 18.42
C LEU A 211 5.06 -5.03 19.26
N TYR A 212 5.01 -6.22 18.66
CA TYR A 212 5.60 -7.44 19.20
C TYR A 212 6.63 -8.01 18.22
N ALA A 213 7.76 -8.45 18.74
CA ALA A 213 8.73 -9.26 18.00
C ALA A 213 8.48 -10.75 18.31
N VAL A 214 8.28 -11.53 17.27
CA VAL A 214 8.10 -12.97 17.34
C VAL A 214 9.30 -13.64 16.71
N GLN A 215 10.01 -14.43 17.48
CA GLN A 215 11.24 -15.09 17.08
C GLN A 215 11.14 -16.60 17.33
N PHE A 216 11.65 -17.39 16.41
CA PHE A 216 11.77 -18.83 16.61
C PHE A 216 12.86 -19.13 17.64
N ILE A 217 12.48 -19.81 18.73
CA ILE A 217 13.39 -20.17 19.83
C ILE A 217 13.55 -21.68 19.98
N GLY A 218 12.78 -22.44 19.20
CA GLY A 218 12.79 -23.91 19.24
C GLY A 218 12.02 -24.52 20.38
N PRO A 219 11.89 -25.85 20.38
CA PRO A 219 11.17 -26.57 21.43
C PRO A 219 11.76 -26.32 22.82
N PRO A 220 10.92 -26.30 23.87
CA PRO A 220 9.49 -26.67 23.88
C PRO A 220 8.52 -25.55 23.52
N PHE A 221 8.97 -24.30 23.39
CA PHE A 221 8.08 -23.15 23.24
C PHE A 221 7.84 -22.74 21.78
N THR A 222 8.65 -23.21 20.84
CA THR A 222 8.63 -22.91 19.41
C THR A 222 8.90 -21.42 19.12
N PHE A 223 8.04 -20.50 19.53
CA PHE A 223 8.19 -19.06 19.36
C PHE A 223 8.29 -18.32 20.69
N GLY A 224 9.25 -17.40 20.77
CA GLY A 224 9.32 -16.35 21.79
C GLY A 224 8.58 -15.11 21.27
N VAL A 225 7.77 -14.51 22.13
CA VAL A 225 7.01 -13.28 21.82
C VAL A 225 7.36 -12.19 22.80
N ASN A 226 7.97 -11.12 22.33
CA ASN A 226 8.42 -10.01 23.14
C ASN A 226 7.67 -8.72 22.76
N LEU A 227 7.16 -7.99 23.75
CA LEU A 227 6.60 -6.66 23.55
C LEU A 227 7.75 -5.68 23.30
N VAL A 228 7.79 -5.04 22.14
CA VAL A 228 8.84 -4.09 21.73
C VAL A 228 8.50 -2.68 22.25
N THR A 229 7.29 -2.21 21.94
CA THR A 229 6.83 -0.88 22.34
C THR A 229 5.31 -0.82 22.40
N GLN A 230 4.81 0.19 23.09
CA GLN A 230 3.39 0.56 23.13
C GLN A 230 3.22 2.00 22.63
N SER A 231 2.01 2.37 22.25
CA SER A 231 1.63 3.71 21.76
C SER A 231 2.15 4.04 20.36
N VAL A 232 2.49 3.02 19.58
CA VAL A 232 2.83 3.14 18.15
C VAL A 232 2.25 1.94 17.43
N SER A 233 1.67 2.16 16.27
CA SER A 233 1.08 1.12 15.43
C SER A 233 1.30 1.41 13.94
N MET A 234 0.62 0.70 13.07
CA MET A 234 0.54 1.05 11.66
C MET A 234 -0.90 1.39 11.26
N VAL A 235 -1.04 2.39 10.41
CA VAL A 235 -2.34 2.94 10.02
C VAL A 235 -3.20 1.94 9.24
N SER A 236 -2.59 1.02 8.50
CA SER A 236 -3.28 -0.02 7.73
C SER A 236 -2.53 -1.36 7.78
N PRO A 237 -3.19 -2.47 7.46
CA PRO A 237 -2.55 -3.79 7.41
C PRO A 237 -1.36 -3.92 6.47
N GLN A 238 -1.24 -3.03 5.49
CA GLN A 238 -0.18 -3.04 4.48
C GLN A 238 0.71 -1.78 4.53
N ALA A 239 0.59 -0.95 5.57
CA ALA A 239 1.35 0.29 5.71
C ALA A 239 2.80 0.11 6.19
N ALA A 240 3.29 -1.12 6.28
CA ALA A 240 4.65 -1.44 6.69
C ALA A 240 5.35 -2.34 5.68
N ILE A 241 6.65 -2.13 5.48
CA ILE A 241 7.46 -2.92 4.56
C ILE A 241 8.89 -3.09 5.06
N ASN A 242 9.47 -4.26 4.77
CA ASN A 242 10.88 -4.53 5.03
C ASN A 242 11.74 -4.05 3.84
N ALA A 243 12.63 -3.13 4.10
CA ALA A 243 13.66 -2.69 3.18
C ALA A 243 15.02 -2.65 3.90
N ASN A 244 16.04 -3.27 3.29
CA ASN A 244 17.39 -3.33 3.85
C ASN A 244 17.44 -3.87 5.30
N ASN A 245 16.64 -4.87 5.61
CA ASN A 245 16.51 -5.50 6.94
C ASN A 245 15.98 -4.57 8.05
N ALA A 246 15.41 -3.43 7.71
CA ALA A 246 14.66 -2.55 8.57
C ALA A 246 13.19 -2.53 8.17
N ILE A 247 12.26 -2.37 9.10
CA ILE A 247 10.85 -2.20 8.79
C ILE A 247 10.51 -0.72 8.87
N TYR A 248 10.05 -0.19 7.75
CA TYR A 248 9.52 1.17 7.64
C TYR A 248 8.01 1.11 7.67
N PHE A 249 7.37 1.94 8.47
CA PHE A 249 5.93 1.93 8.60
C PHE A 249 5.33 3.32 8.85
N MET A 250 4.10 3.48 8.42
CA MET A 250 3.30 4.68 8.59
C MET A 250 2.26 4.45 9.67
N ASP A 251 2.23 5.34 10.65
CA ASP A 251 1.21 5.44 11.69
C ASP A 251 0.18 6.52 11.31
N GLU A 252 -0.76 6.82 12.17
CA GLU A 252 -1.84 7.79 11.92
C GLU A 252 -1.34 9.22 11.63
N ASP A 253 -0.17 9.60 12.17
CA ASP A 253 0.33 10.97 12.06
C ASP A 253 1.84 11.08 11.82
N ASN A 254 2.55 9.95 11.70
CA ASN A 254 4.01 9.95 11.59
C ASN A 254 4.55 8.71 10.88
N PHE A 255 5.83 8.74 10.55
CA PHE A 255 6.57 7.62 10.00
C PHE A 255 7.59 7.10 11.01
N TYR A 256 7.79 5.79 11.01
CA TYR A 256 8.67 5.11 11.94
C TYR A 256 9.56 4.08 11.24
N ILE A 257 10.66 3.76 11.89
CA ILE A 257 11.56 2.67 11.51
C ILE A 257 11.74 1.72 12.69
N TYR A 258 11.80 0.42 12.40
CA TYR A 258 12.17 -0.61 13.33
C TYR A 258 13.47 -1.29 12.88
N GLU A 259 14.49 -1.20 13.76
CA GLU A 259 15.81 -1.84 13.62
C GLU A 259 16.20 -2.45 14.98
N GLY A 260 15.42 -3.46 15.47
CA GLY A 260 15.56 -3.99 16.83
C GLY A 260 14.96 -3.09 17.93
N GLY A 261 14.46 -1.92 17.56
CA GLY A 261 13.71 -0.95 18.36
C GLY A 261 13.02 0.05 17.47
N VAL A 262 11.97 0.70 17.98
CA VAL A 262 11.19 1.67 17.20
C VAL A 262 11.74 3.08 17.37
N GLN A 263 11.95 3.77 16.27
CA GLN A 263 12.37 5.17 16.22
C GLN A 263 11.47 5.96 15.27
N SER A 264 11.18 7.20 15.62
CA SER A 264 10.49 8.14 14.72
C SER A 264 11.42 8.49 13.55
N LEU A 265 10.87 8.46 12.34
CA LEU A 265 11.57 8.82 11.12
C LEU A 265 11.31 10.32 10.85
N PRO A 266 12.34 11.19 10.95
CA PRO A 266 12.14 12.61 10.70
C PRO A 266 11.63 12.85 9.28
N CYS A 267 10.47 13.51 9.15
CA CYS A 267 9.81 13.73 7.87
C CYS A 267 9.60 15.23 7.61
N THR A 268 10.27 15.75 6.58
CA THR A 268 10.17 17.17 6.19
C THR A 268 8.84 17.51 5.51
N VAL A 269 8.14 16.51 4.99
CA VAL A 269 6.84 16.65 4.29
C VAL A 269 5.66 16.14 5.13
N ARG A 270 5.87 15.88 6.43
CA ARG A 270 4.86 15.30 7.33
C ARG A 270 3.53 16.08 7.28
N ALA A 271 3.56 17.38 7.47
CA ALA A 271 2.36 18.20 7.43
C ALA A 271 1.66 18.15 6.06
N TYR A 272 2.42 18.14 4.96
CA TYR A 272 1.85 18.01 3.61
C TYR A 272 1.07 16.71 3.44
N VAL A 273 1.57 15.60 3.97
CA VAL A 273 0.93 14.29 3.86
C VAL A 273 -0.31 14.21 4.76
N PHE A 274 -0.16 14.48 6.05
CA PHE A 274 -1.21 14.22 7.04
C PHE A 274 -2.30 15.31 7.08
N ASP A 275 -2.03 16.54 6.62
CA ASP A 275 -3.05 17.59 6.46
C ASP A 275 -3.99 17.32 5.26
N ASP A 276 -3.53 16.55 4.26
CA ASP A 276 -4.31 16.13 3.07
C ASP A 276 -4.63 14.63 3.07
N PHE A 277 -4.72 13.99 4.23
CA PHE A 277 -4.92 12.55 4.34
C PHE A 277 -6.39 12.18 4.55
N ASN A 278 -6.91 11.20 3.79
CA ASN A 278 -8.26 10.69 3.97
C ASN A 278 -8.29 9.55 5.01
N TYR A 279 -8.55 9.89 6.26
CA TYR A 279 -8.63 8.92 7.36
C TYR A 279 -9.79 7.92 7.23
N SER A 280 -10.80 8.19 6.41
CA SER A 280 -11.89 7.24 6.17
C SER A 280 -11.47 6.08 5.27
N GLN A 281 -10.39 6.23 4.48
CA GLN A 281 -9.88 5.25 3.54
C GLN A 281 -8.50 4.69 3.94
N VAL A 282 -8.15 4.71 5.22
CA VAL A 282 -6.84 4.26 5.74
C VAL A 282 -6.48 2.83 5.33
N TYR A 283 -7.45 1.94 5.19
CA TYR A 283 -7.21 0.54 4.81
C TYR A 283 -6.71 0.36 3.37
N LYS A 284 -6.80 1.39 2.52
CA LYS A 284 -6.21 1.41 1.18
C LYS A 284 -4.72 1.74 1.20
N VAL A 285 -4.21 2.32 2.30
CA VAL A 285 -2.79 2.68 2.41
C VAL A 285 -1.92 1.43 2.37
N PHE A 286 -0.92 1.45 1.52
CA PHE A 286 0.08 0.39 1.49
C PHE A 286 1.48 0.96 1.29
N ALA A 287 2.47 0.22 1.78
CA ALA A 287 3.88 0.52 1.61
C ALA A 287 4.47 -0.35 0.49
N ALA A 288 5.32 0.24 -0.31
CA ALA A 288 6.06 -0.41 -1.37
C ALA A 288 7.55 -0.11 -1.24
N LYS A 289 8.40 -0.96 -1.79
CA LYS A 289 9.84 -0.68 -1.90
C LYS A 289 10.25 -0.63 -3.37
N ASN A 290 11.24 0.19 -3.64
CA ASN A 290 11.99 0.22 -4.88
C ASN A 290 13.47 0.03 -4.54
N ALA A 291 13.91 -1.21 -4.57
CA ALA A 291 15.26 -1.58 -4.14
C ALA A 291 16.35 -0.95 -5.03
N LYS A 292 16.07 -0.72 -6.32
CA LYS A 292 16.99 -0.10 -7.27
C LYS A 292 17.40 1.32 -6.86
N PHE A 293 16.46 2.07 -6.28
CA PHE A 293 16.67 3.46 -5.86
C PHE A 293 16.79 3.65 -4.34
N ASN A 294 16.78 2.55 -3.57
CA ASN A 294 16.84 2.59 -2.10
C ASN A 294 15.67 3.36 -1.48
N GLU A 295 14.47 3.10 -1.96
CA GLU A 295 13.28 3.85 -1.62
C GLU A 295 12.19 2.98 -0.97
N VAL A 296 11.47 3.60 -0.04
CA VAL A 296 10.21 3.11 0.50
C VAL A 296 9.14 4.14 0.20
N THR A 297 8.05 3.70 -0.40
CA THR A 297 6.94 4.55 -0.82
C THR A 297 5.66 4.13 -0.13
N TRP A 298 4.91 5.09 0.42
CA TRP A 298 3.55 4.89 0.90
C TRP A 298 2.57 5.54 -0.06
N PHE A 299 1.62 4.75 -0.52
CA PHE A 299 0.52 5.20 -1.35
C PHE A 299 -0.70 5.43 -0.48
N TYR A 300 -1.40 6.55 -0.68
CA TYR A 300 -2.53 6.95 0.15
C TYR A 300 -3.57 7.75 -0.62
N CYS A 301 -4.76 7.90 -0.03
CA CYS A 301 -5.83 8.73 -0.57
C CYS A 301 -5.72 10.15 -0.02
N SER A 302 -5.77 11.16 -0.89
CA SER A 302 -5.92 12.55 -0.45
C SER A 302 -7.27 12.79 0.20
N SER A 303 -7.43 13.87 0.96
CA SER A 303 -8.68 14.22 1.66
C SER A 303 -9.89 14.35 0.75
N SER A 304 -9.67 14.59 -0.53
CA SER A 304 -10.71 14.73 -1.56
C SER A 304 -10.94 13.47 -2.40
N SER A 305 -10.21 12.39 -2.16
CA SER A 305 -10.28 11.15 -2.94
C SER A 305 -10.63 9.94 -2.07
N THR A 306 -11.44 9.04 -2.59
CA THR A 306 -11.68 7.72 -2.01
C THR A 306 -10.77 6.65 -2.63
N GLU A 307 -10.08 6.96 -3.74
CA GLU A 307 -9.06 6.12 -4.36
C GLU A 307 -7.66 6.67 -4.13
N ILE A 308 -6.66 5.80 -4.23
CA ILE A 308 -5.26 6.19 -4.10
C ILE A 308 -4.89 7.13 -5.24
N ASP A 309 -4.44 8.32 -4.88
CA ASP A 309 -4.06 9.40 -5.81
C ASP A 309 -2.75 10.09 -5.43
N ARG A 310 -2.18 9.75 -4.28
CA ARG A 310 -0.96 10.35 -3.73
C ARG A 310 0.05 9.31 -3.32
N TYR A 311 1.31 9.72 -3.34
CA TYR A 311 2.38 8.96 -2.70
C TYR A 311 3.36 9.86 -1.97
N VAL A 312 4.03 9.28 -1.00
CA VAL A 312 5.20 9.85 -0.33
C VAL A 312 6.31 8.82 -0.28
N THR A 313 7.50 9.20 -0.66
CA THR A 313 8.66 8.30 -0.73
C THR A 313 9.78 8.80 0.17
N TYR A 314 10.41 7.86 0.85
CA TYR A 314 11.62 8.06 1.62
C TYR A 314 12.78 7.28 1.00
N ASN A 315 13.81 8.00 0.59
CA ASN A 315 15.08 7.38 0.24
C ASN A 315 15.87 7.12 1.51
N TYR A 316 16.05 5.84 1.87
CA TYR A 316 16.67 5.48 3.13
C TYR A 316 18.20 5.58 3.13
N LEU A 317 18.83 5.70 1.96
CA LEU A 317 20.26 5.93 1.83
C LEU A 317 20.61 7.43 1.97
N ASP A 318 19.94 8.28 1.19
CA ASP A 318 20.16 9.73 1.17
C ASP A 318 19.38 10.45 2.28
N LYS A 319 18.43 9.78 2.94
CA LYS A 319 17.57 10.31 4.00
C LYS A 319 16.74 11.53 3.56
N VAL A 320 16.26 11.49 2.33
CA VAL A 320 15.43 12.54 1.73
C VAL A 320 14.03 12.05 1.45
N TRP A 321 13.07 12.97 1.47
CA TRP A 321 11.68 12.72 1.18
C TRP A 321 11.27 13.38 -0.12
N HIS A 322 10.41 12.71 -0.88
CA HIS A 322 9.70 13.31 -2.00
C HIS A 322 8.23 12.86 -2.04
N ILE A 323 7.44 13.60 -2.76
CA ILE A 323 5.99 13.45 -2.85
C ILE A 323 5.56 13.52 -4.30
N GLY A 324 4.42 12.94 -4.60
CA GLY A 324 3.84 13.03 -5.92
C GLY A 324 2.41 12.50 -5.98
N ASN A 325 1.86 12.53 -7.18
CA ASN A 325 0.54 12.02 -7.51
C ASN A 325 0.71 10.74 -8.33
N MET A 326 0.04 9.68 -7.92
CA MET A 326 0.05 8.41 -8.63
C MET A 326 -1.10 7.53 -8.15
N ASP A 327 -1.83 6.96 -9.07
CA ASP A 327 -3.00 6.12 -8.84
C ASP A 327 -2.62 4.63 -8.88
N ARG A 328 -1.83 4.15 -7.94
CA ARG A 328 -1.42 2.75 -7.87
C ARG A 328 -2.02 2.05 -6.66
N THR A 329 -2.67 0.91 -6.91
CA THR A 329 -3.39 0.13 -5.90
C THR A 329 -2.59 -1.07 -5.38
N ALA A 330 -1.55 -1.48 -6.11
CA ALA A 330 -0.61 -2.51 -5.72
C ALA A 330 0.74 -2.26 -6.38
N TRP A 331 1.80 -2.76 -5.74
CA TRP A 331 3.18 -2.60 -6.21
C TRP A 331 3.96 -3.89 -5.99
N MET A 332 4.72 -4.29 -6.98
CA MET A 332 5.71 -5.36 -6.89
C MET A 332 7.07 -4.81 -7.30
N ASP A 333 8.06 -4.96 -6.42
CA ASP A 333 9.44 -4.58 -6.72
C ASP A 333 10.05 -5.49 -7.80
N ILE A 334 11.16 -5.04 -8.37
CA ILE A 334 11.91 -5.83 -9.34
C ILE A 334 12.30 -7.19 -8.73
N GLY A 335 12.08 -8.23 -9.48
CA GLY A 335 12.32 -9.61 -9.05
C GLY A 335 13.06 -10.43 -10.10
N SER A 336 13.13 -11.73 -9.90
CA SER A 336 13.76 -12.64 -10.84
C SER A 336 12.97 -12.82 -12.15
N SER A 337 11.69 -12.46 -12.16
CA SER A 337 10.77 -12.63 -13.30
C SER A 337 10.42 -11.32 -14.01
N THR A 338 10.86 -10.18 -13.49
CA THR A 338 10.53 -8.85 -14.02
C THR A 338 11.78 -7.97 -14.09
N ASP A 339 11.97 -7.29 -15.21
CA ASP A 339 13.09 -6.36 -15.43
C ASP A 339 12.81 -4.96 -14.85
N ALA A 340 11.57 -4.71 -14.45
CA ALA A 340 11.09 -3.45 -13.90
C ALA A 340 10.09 -3.69 -12.76
N PRO A 341 9.92 -2.75 -11.82
CA PRO A 341 8.81 -2.80 -10.88
C PRO A 341 7.47 -2.76 -11.60
N LEU A 342 6.51 -3.57 -11.15
CA LEU A 342 5.14 -3.62 -11.67
C LEU A 342 4.17 -2.99 -10.68
N ALA A 343 3.21 -2.23 -11.19
CA ALA A 343 2.13 -1.71 -10.37
C ALA A 343 0.77 -1.80 -11.06
N ALA A 344 -0.27 -2.02 -10.27
CA ALA A 344 -1.65 -2.00 -10.76
C ALA A 344 -2.23 -0.59 -10.63
N GLY A 345 -2.84 -0.08 -11.70
CA GLY A 345 -3.58 1.18 -11.69
C GLY A 345 -5.06 1.00 -11.38
N THR A 346 -5.73 2.08 -10.98
CA THR A 346 -7.18 2.13 -10.74
C THR A 346 -8.00 1.87 -12.01
N ASN A 347 -7.40 2.02 -13.16
CA ASN A 347 -7.98 1.79 -14.49
C ASN A 347 -7.89 0.32 -14.98
N ASN A 348 -7.50 -0.61 -14.09
CA ASN A 348 -7.33 -2.04 -14.36
C ASN A 348 -6.19 -2.41 -15.33
N TYR A 349 -5.20 -1.53 -15.50
CA TYR A 349 -3.97 -1.83 -16.22
C TYR A 349 -2.81 -2.13 -15.26
N LEU A 350 -1.87 -2.94 -15.73
CA LEU A 350 -0.57 -3.12 -15.11
C LEU A 350 0.44 -2.21 -15.81
N TYR A 351 1.29 -1.56 -15.03
CA TYR A 351 2.30 -0.64 -15.51
C TYR A 351 3.70 -1.10 -15.13
N ASP A 352 4.61 -1.07 -16.09
CA ASP A 352 6.03 -1.15 -15.84
C ASP A 352 6.53 0.21 -15.35
N HIS A 353 7.13 0.24 -14.17
CA HIS A 353 7.71 1.45 -13.60
C HIS A 353 9.21 1.52 -13.86
N GLU A 354 9.79 2.73 -13.72
CA GLU A 354 11.21 3.01 -13.92
C GLU A 354 11.72 2.67 -15.35
N THR A 355 10.82 2.74 -16.33
CA THR A 355 11.10 2.57 -17.76
C THR A 355 10.75 3.84 -18.51
N GLY A 356 11.75 4.42 -19.23
CA GLY A 356 11.55 5.69 -19.95
C GLY A 356 11.50 6.92 -19.05
N SER A 357 10.96 8.02 -19.59
CA SER A 357 10.93 9.36 -18.98
C SER A 357 9.53 9.98 -18.90
N ASN A 358 8.52 9.27 -19.44
CA ASN A 358 7.14 9.74 -19.52
C ASN A 358 6.20 8.90 -18.65
N ALA A 359 5.07 9.47 -18.28
CA ALA A 359 3.98 8.77 -17.60
C ALA A 359 3.00 8.24 -18.65
N ASP A 360 3.13 6.96 -19.04
CA ASP A 360 2.27 6.28 -20.04
C ASP A 360 2.13 7.11 -21.34
N GLY A 361 3.30 7.52 -21.89
CA GLY A 361 3.38 8.32 -23.12
C GLY A 361 3.03 9.80 -22.97
N SER A 362 2.72 10.27 -21.76
CA SER A 362 2.41 11.66 -21.45
C SER A 362 3.53 12.31 -20.64
N ALA A 363 3.65 13.63 -20.71
CA ALA A 363 4.62 14.37 -19.92
C ALA A 363 4.41 14.16 -18.41
N MET A 364 5.49 13.91 -17.68
CA MET A 364 5.48 13.82 -16.24
C MET A 364 5.87 15.16 -15.61
N THR A 365 5.01 15.70 -14.74
CA THR A 365 5.36 16.92 -14.00
C THR A 365 6.38 16.59 -12.92
N ALA A 366 7.61 17.06 -13.08
CA ALA A 366 8.68 16.92 -12.11
C ALA A 366 9.07 18.30 -11.55
N PHE A 367 9.17 18.44 -10.24
CA PHE A 367 9.52 19.72 -9.64
C PHE A 367 10.38 19.62 -8.38
N VAL A 368 11.14 20.68 -8.12
CA VAL A 368 11.81 20.97 -6.85
C VAL A 368 11.37 22.35 -6.38
N GLU A 369 10.91 22.45 -5.14
CA GLU A 369 10.48 23.72 -4.55
C GLU A 369 11.21 23.96 -3.23
N SER A 370 11.81 25.12 -3.06
CA SER A 370 12.51 25.51 -1.83
C SER A 370 11.53 25.80 -0.69
N ALA A 371 12.01 25.79 0.55
CA ALA A 371 11.33 26.49 1.63
C ALA A 371 11.31 28.00 1.35
N ASP A 372 10.51 28.73 2.14
CA ASP A 372 10.56 30.19 2.11
C ASP A 372 11.90 30.69 2.65
N PHE A 373 12.49 31.63 1.96
CA PHE A 373 13.70 32.32 2.40
C PHE A 373 13.49 33.83 2.42
N ASP A 374 14.25 34.51 3.25
CA ASP A 374 14.27 35.96 3.39
C ASP A 374 15.69 36.47 3.48
N ALA A 375 15.87 37.81 3.40
CA ALA A 375 17.17 38.45 3.55
C ALA A 375 17.34 38.95 4.99
N GLY A 376 18.26 38.34 5.72
CA GLY A 376 18.52 38.65 7.13
C GLY A 376 17.39 38.24 8.02
N ASP A 377 16.81 39.13 8.83
CA ASP A 377 15.76 38.86 9.81
C ASP A 377 14.36 38.98 9.22
N GLY A 378 14.18 39.01 7.88
CA GLY A 378 12.87 39.14 7.22
C GLY A 378 12.21 40.51 7.37
N ASN A 379 12.93 41.51 7.91
CA ASN A 379 12.41 42.85 8.12
C ASN A 379 12.57 43.78 6.89
N GLN A 380 13.24 43.28 5.85
CA GLN A 380 13.52 44.05 4.62
C GLN A 380 12.93 43.33 3.41
N PHE A 381 12.63 44.09 2.37
CA PHE A 381 12.30 43.52 1.08
C PHE A 381 13.58 43.06 0.38
N MET A 382 13.46 41.90 -0.29
CA MET A 382 14.45 41.41 -1.26
C MET A 382 14.00 41.77 -2.67
N PHE A 383 14.95 42.01 -3.52
CA PHE A 383 14.77 42.15 -4.98
C PHE A 383 15.67 41.15 -5.68
N ILE A 384 15.07 40.27 -6.50
CA ILE A 384 15.79 39.37 -7.39
C ILE A 384 15.64 39.90 -8.80
N ASN A 385 16.78 40.12 -9.48
CA ASN A 385 16.81 40.64 -10.84
C ASN A 385 17.35 39.64 -11.87
N ARG A 386 18.02 38.58 -11.41
CA ARG A 386 18.70 37.66 -12.30
C ARG A 386 18.82 36.27 -11.67
N ILE A 387 18.64 35.24 -12.51
CA ILE A 387 18.90 33.84 -12.24
C ILE A 387 20.06 33.38 -13.13
N ILE A 388 21.05 32.73 -12.53
CA ILE A 388 22.11 32.02 -13.24
C ILE A 388 21.78 30.52 -13.01
N PRO A 389 21.14 29.87 -13.98
CA PRO A 389 20.71 28.49 -13.82
C PRO A 389 21.91 27.54 -13.87
N ASP A 390 21.78 26.44 -13.16
CA ASP A 390 22.66 25.28 -13.27
C ASP A 390 21.77 24.04 -13.41
N VAL A 391 21.47 23.67 -14.65
CA VAL A 391 20.61 22.56 -15.01
C VAL A 391 21.27 21.74 -16.11
N LEU A 392 21.33 20.44 -15.87
CA LEU A 392 21.82 19.49 -16.86
C LEU A 392 20.65 18.64 -17.37
N PHE A 393 20.50 18.57 -18.68
CA PHE A 393 19.45 17.80 -19.35
C PHE A 393 20.00 16.49 -19.91
N TYR A 394 19.23 15.39 -19.76
CA TYR A 394 19.63 14.05 -20.21
C TYR A 394 18.62 13.39 -21.13
N GLY A 395 17.40 13.92 -21.18
CA GLY A 395 16.30 13.31 -21.94
C GLY A 395 16.54 13.30 -23.44
N SER A 396 15.63 12.67 -24.17
CA SER A 396 15.61 12.64 -25.63
C SER A 396 14.88 13.83 -26.26
N SER A 397 14.32 14.73 -25.45
CA SER A 397 13.71 15.98 -25.92
C SER A 397 14.69 16.81 -26.75
N THR A 398 14.23 17.32 -27.89
CA THR A 398 15.07 18.12 -28.82
C THR A 398 15.31 19.53 -28.29
N ASP A 399 14.44 20.08 -27.45
CA ASP A 399 14.55 21.40 -26.85
C ASP A 399 14.07 21.35 -25.39
N PRO A 400 14.83 20.67 -24.51
CA PRO A 400 14.42 20.47 -23.13
C PRO A 400 14.44 21.78 -22.36
N THR A 401 13.38 22.05 -21.60
CA THR A 401 13.25 23.23 -20.76
C THR A 401 12.81 22.92 -19.35
N VAL A 402 13.19 23.76 -18.41
CA VAL A 402 12.59 23.84 -17.07
C VAL A 402 12.13 25.26 -16.81
N THR A 403 11.04 25.39 -16.07
CA THR A 403 10.48 26.69 -15.68
C THR A 403 10.87 27.00 -14.25
N TYR A 404 11.58 28.09 -14.05
CA TYR A 404 11.81 28.69 -12.75
C TYR A 404 10.65 29.61 -12.41
N SER A 405 9.99 29.39 -11.31
CA SER A 405 8.93 30.23 -10.77
C SER A 405 9.37 30.82 -9.43
N ILE A 406 9.39 32.15 -9.32
CA ILE A 406 9.64 32.84 -8.06
C ILE A 406 8.27 33.19 -7.45
N LYS A 407 7.95 32.53 -6.36
CA LYS A 407 6.73 32.78 -5.57
C LYS A 407 7.07 33.73 -4.42
N THR A 408 6.16 34.64 -4.11
CA THR A 408 6.38 35.74 -3.17
C THR A 408 5.24 35.89 -2.18
N ARG A 409 5.57 36.33 -0.96
CA ARG A 409 4.65 36.83 0.05
C ARG A 409 5.31 37.90 0.92
N ASN A 410 4.50 38.76 1.54
CA ASN A 410 5.02 39.89 2.31
C ASN A 410 4.91 39.73 3.84
N TYR A 411 4.22 38.68 4.30
CA TYR A 411 4.06 38.36 5.73
C TYR A 411 3.84 36.86 5.91
N PRO A 412 4.20 36.29 7.04
CA PRO A 412 3.94 34.89 7.36
C PRO A 412 2.43 34.57 7.21
N LEU A 413 2.11 33.39 6.70
CA LEU A 413 0.74 32.95 6.37
C LEU A 413 0.05 33.77 5.26
N GLY A 414 0.71 34.75 4.64
CA GLY A 414 0.20 35.42 3.45
C GLY A 414 0.10 34.46 2.26
N THR A 415 -0.84 34.71 1.36
CA THR A 415 -0.97 33.92 0.12
C THR A 415 0.29 34.04 -0.72
N LEU A 416 0.87 32.90 -1.08
CA LEU A 416 1.97 32.82 -2.04
C LEU A 416 1.42 33.10 -3.44
N THR A 417 2.07 34.05 -4.12
CA THR A 417 1.75 34.40 -5.52
C THR A 417 2.99 34.26 -6.40
N THR A 418 2.83 33.74 -7.61
CA THR A 418 3.92 33.70 -8.58
C THR A 418 4.19 35.10 -9.09
N ALA A 419 5.32 35.68 -8.70
CA ALA A 419 5.72 37.01 -9.11
C ALA A 419 6.30 37.07 -10.53
N THR A 420 7.06 36.03 -10.89
CA THR A 420 7.70 35.93 -12.21
C THR A 420 8.08 34.50 -12.52
N THR A 421 8.16 34.20 -13.80
CA THR A 421 8.62 32.90 -14.32
C THR A 421 9.75 33.14 -15.35
N ALA A 422 10.63 32.17 -15.50
CA ALA A 422 11.66 32.16 -16.51
C ALA A 422 11.84 30.73 -17.05
N SER A 423 11.74 30.56 -18.37
CA SER A 423 12.09 29.31 -19.04
C SER A 423 13.60 29.22 -19.23
N VAL A 424 14.18 28.08 -18.91
CA VAL A 424 15.60 27.78 -18.96
C VAL A 424 15.79 26.51 -19.79
N GLY A 425 16.47 26.63 -20.89
CA GLY A 425 16.91 25.54 -21.75
C GLY A 425 18.41 25.25 -21.62
N SER A 426 18.90 24.28 -22.36
CA SER A 426 20.30 23.80 -22.31
C SER A 426 21.35 24.87 -22.62
N SER A 427 20.98 25.90 -23.37
CA SER A 427 21.87 27.01 -23.76
C SER A 427 21.67 28.28 -22.95
N THR A 428 20.79 28.27 -21.93
CA THR A 428 20.46 29.47 -21.14
C THR A 428 21.55 29.75 -20.12
N GLY A 429 22.40 30.73 -20.32
CA GLY A 429 23.42 31.12 -19.34
C GLY A 429 22.91 32.05 -18.24
N VAL A 430 21.91 32.88 -18.52
CA VAL A 430 21.34 33.87 -17.59
C VAL A 430 19.89 34.14 -17.95
N SER A 431 19.01 34.20 -16.94
CA SER A 431 17.62 34.65 -17.08
C SER A 431 17.38 35.91 -16.26
N ASN A 432 16.86 36.96 -16.89
CA ASN A 432 16.48 38.18 -16.21
C ASN A 432 15.05 38.04 -15.66
N VAL A 433 14.90 38.34 -14.40
CA VAL A 433 13.61 38.25 -13.68
C VAL A 433 13.40 39.50 -12.83
N ARG A 434 12.18 39.68 -12.33
CA ARG A 434 11.90 40.78 -11.39
C ARG A 434 10.93 40.29 -10.33
N ALA A 435 11.44 40.08 -9.14
CA ALA A 435 10.62 39.72 -7.99
C ALA A 435 11.03 40.56 -6.79
N ARG A 436 10.03 41.11 -6.07
CA ARG A 436 10.24 41.93 -4.87
C ARG A 436 9.28 41.48 -3.78
N ALA A 437 9.79 40.99 -2.67
CA ALA A 437 9.01 40.61 -1.52
C ALA A 437 9.88 40.51 -0.24
N ARG A 438 9.24 40.29 0.90
CA ARG A 438 9.91 39.95 2.16
C ARG A 438 10.32 38.48 2.23
N GLN A 439 9.45 37.59 1.78
CA GLN A 439 9.72 36.17 1.70
C GLN A 439 9.52 35.68 0.27
N MET A 440 10.39 34.82 -0.15
CA MET A 440 10.35 34.23 -1.48
C MET A 440 10.55 32.72 -1.41
N ARG A 441 10.06 32.03 -2.44
CA ARG A 441 10.23 30.62 -2.67
C ARG A 441 10.51 30.40 -4.14
N VAL A 442 11.44 29.51 -4.44
CA VAL A 442 11.79 29.15 -5.81
C VAL A 442 11.28 27.76 -6.10
N ARG A 443 10.56 27.63 -7.20
CA ARG A 443 10.14 26.36 -7.78
C ARG A 443 10.76 26.22 -9.15
N VAL A 444 11.36 25.06 -9.41
CA VAL A 444 11.87 24.66 -10.72
C VAL A 444 11.08 23.44 -11.14
N GLU A 445 10.48 23.47 -12.31
CA GLU A 445 9.62 22.39 -12.78
C GLU A 445 9.76 22.14 -14.29
N SER A 446 9.48 20.91 -14.70
CA SER A 446 9.30 20.50 -16.09
C SER A 446 7.96 19.83 -16.27
N THR A 447 7.31 20.11 -17.41
CA THR A 447 6.05 19.50 -17.86
C THR A 447 6.17 18.98 -19.30
N ASP A 448 7.36 18.85 -19.82
CA ASP A 448 7.64 18.43 -21.19
C ASP A 448 7.88 16.93 -21.26
N GLU A 449 7.49 16.31 -22.37
CA GLU A 449 7.79 14.91 -22.66
C GLU A 449 9.29 14.71 -22.89
N ASP A 450 9.77 13.50 -22.56
CA ASP A 450 11.16 13.08 -22.78
C ASP A 450 12.22 13.98 -22.14
N ASN A 451 11.83 14.74 -21.13
CA ASN A 451 12.68 15.70 -20.45
C ASN A 451 13.16 15.15 -19.08
N LEU A 452 14.41 14.70 -19.06
CA LEU A 452 15.13 14.34 -17.84
C LEU A 452 16.11 15.43 -17.50
N TRP A 453 16.12 15.91 -16.27
CA TRP A 453 17.00 16.99 -15.85
C TRP A 453 17.55 16.79 -14.43
N ARG A 454 18.66 17.40 -14.18
CA ARG A 454 19.32 17.47 -12.87
C ARG A 454 19.56 18.93 -12.51
N LEU A 455 19.05 19.34 -11.35
CA LEU A 455 19.30 20.67 -10.80
C LEU A 455 20.65 20.69 -10.06
N GLY A 456 21.50 21.61 -10.41
CA GLY A 456 22.74 21.94 -9.71
C GLY A 456 22.60 23.20 -8.85
N ASP A 457 23.69 23.89 -8.62
CA ASP A 457 23.76 25.08 -7.75
C ASP A 457 23.28 26.34 -8.48
N THR A 458 21.98 26.55 -8.50
CA THR A 458 21.38 27.77 -9.05
C THR A 458 21.79 29.01 -8.24
N ARG A 459 22.24 30.07 -8.91
CA ARG A 459 22.63 31.34 -8.29
C ARG A 459 21.62 32.42 -8.59
N PHE A 460 21.35 33.27 -7.58
CA PHE A 460 20.43 34.39 -7.69
C PHE A 460 21.17 35.68 -7.38
N ASP A 461 20.96 36.71 -8.19
CA ASP A 461 21.39 38.07 -7.87
C ASP A 461 20.32 38.73 -7.02
N ILE A 462 20.56 38.73 -5.70
CA ILE A 462 19.64 39.23 -4.68
C ILE A 462 20.16 40.51 -4.07
N ARG A 463 19.28 41.50 -3.96
CA ARG A 463 19.59 42.79 -3.31
C ARG A 463 18.56 43.10 -2.24
N GLN A 464 19.00 43.74 -1.18
CA GLN A 464 18.11 44.37 -0.21
C GLN A 464 17.45 45.59 -0.84
N ASP A 465 16.15 45.75 -0.72
CA ASP A 465 15.35 46.79 -1.35
C ASP A 465 14.44 47.51 -0.36
N GLY A 466 15.02 47.98 0.75
CA GLY A 466 14.35 48.79 1.76
C GLY A 466 13.38 48.02 2.66
N ARG A 467 12.69 48.78 3.53
CA ARG A 467 11.77 48.23 4.54
C ARG A 467 10.28 48.43 4.20
N ARG A 468 9.97 49.15 3.15
CA ARG A 468 8.61 49.46 2.67
C ARG A 468 8.46 49.11 1.20
#